data_d13df087d6f4d5df01529c666ff2a77f
#
_entry.id   d13df087d6f4d5df01529c666ff2a77f
#
_cell.length_a   1.000
_cell.length_b   1.000
_cell.length_c   1.000
_cell.angle_alpha   90.00
_cell.angle_beta   90.00
_cell.angle_gamma   90.00
#
_symmetry.space_group_name_H-M   'P 1'
#
loop_
_entity.id
_entity.type
_entity.pdbx_description
1 polymer ?
#
loop_
_entity_poly.entity_id
_entity_poly.type
_entity_poly.pdbx_seq_one_letter_code
_entity_poly.pdbx_strand_id
1 'polypeptide(L)'
;MKTYDVVAAAIKAQETGHCFALLGDGNMHFAGALAHLGMPFTYARHEHCALSMAMAYARVTGRPGLATVTCGPGLTQVMTGLAAAVRARIPLVLFVGESPLRNSWYNQEIDQAPFVTACGAEYVRILHKPRITRQIQDAFARTQMTGVPVVIGMPFDLQESDWGDLAYKVEKAGDLIPAVGKMFPDPANVTSIAAIVAAAKKPVIIGGRGAIAADAGPSCMRLADYIGAILLTTLPARGLFHQSAHSLNVVGGFASDTAVSYTHLTLPTKA
;
A
#
# COMPACT_ATOMS: atom_id res chain seq x y z
N MET A 1 -24.55 -20.46 8.16
CA MET A 1 -23.52 -19.46 7.85
C MET A 1 -22.67 -19.97 6.70
N LYS A 2 -22.39 -19.14 5.73
CA LYS A 2 -21.54 -19.49 4.58
C LYS A 2 -20.07 -19.11 4.86
N THR A 3 -19.17 -19.68 4.07
CA THR A 3 -17.74 -19.39 4.23
C THR A 3 -17.42 -17.94 3.90
N TYR A 4 -18.09 -17.31 2.93
CA TYR A 4 -17.91 -15.90 2.63
C TYR A 4 -18.28 -14.96 3.79
N ASP A 5 -19.19 -15.37 4.71
CA ASP A 5 -19.51 -14.60 5.93
C ASP A 5 -18.30 -14.52 6.86
N VAL A 6 -17.58 -15.64 7.02
CA VAL A 6 -16.35 -15.70 7.83
C VAL A 6 -15.22 -14.87 7.20
N VAL A 7 -15.07 -14.95 5.87
CA VAL A 7 -14.11 -14.12 5.13
C VAL A 7 -14.42 -12.64 5.32
N ALA A 8 -15.68 -12.26 5.17
CA ALA A 8 -16.12 -10.87 5.37
C ALA A 8 -15.86 -10.38 6.80
N ALA A 9 -16.17 -11.20 7.81
CA ALA A 9 -15.90 -10.88 9.21
C ALA A 9 -14.38 -10.70 9.47
N ALA A 10 -13.56 -11.60 8.93
CA ALA A 10 -12.11 -11.53 9.08
C ALA A 10 -11.51 -10.28 8.42
N ILE A 11 -11.99 -9.88 7.23
CA ILE A 11 -11.55 -8.66 6.55
C ILE A 11 -12.08 -7.40 7.25
N LYS A 12 -13.34 -7.41 7.70
CA LYS A 12 -13.92 -6.28 8.45
C LYS A 12 -13.11 -5.93 9.70
N ALA A 13 -12.60 -6.94 10.39
CA ALA A 13 -11.79 -6.77 11.60
C ALA A 13 -10.46 -6.07 11.34
N GLN A 14 -9.98 -6.01 10.09
CA GLN A 14 -8.72 -5.35 9.74
C GLN A 14 -8.82 -3.82 9.66
N GLU A 15 -9.98 -3.25 9.94
CA GLU A 15 -10.21 -1.80 10.12
C GLU A 15 -9.77 -0.95 8.90
N THR A 16 -9.87 -1.51 7.70
CA THR A 16 -9.53 -0.81 6.44
C THR A 16 -10.39 0.43 6.22
N GLY A 17 -11.63 0.41 6.73
CA GLY A 17 -12.56 1.54 6.69
C GLY A 17 -13.35 1.69 5.39
N HIS A 18 -12.88 1.20 4.26
CA HIS A 18 -13.54 1.30 2.96
C HIS A 18 -13.10 0.18 2.01
N CYS A 19 -14.01 -0.29 1.16
CA CYS A 19 -13.71 -1.26 0.10
C CYS A 19 -14.04 -0.66 -1.28
N PHE A 20 -13.12 -0.79 -2.21
CA PHE A 20 -13.28 -0.36 -3.61
C PHE A 20 -13.49 -1.60 -4.48
N ALA A 21 -14.55 -1.64 -5.29
CA ALA A 21 -14.98 -2.87 -5.90
C ALA A 21 -15.42 -2.72 -7.36
N LEU A 22 -15.16 -3.77 -8.14
CA LEU A 22 -15.93 -4.13 -9.31
C LEU A 22 -16.39 -5.58 -9.12
N LEU A 23 -17.71 -5.79 -9.17
CA LEU A 23 -18.29 -7.09 -8.82
C LEU A 23 -18.43 -8.00 -10.04
N GLY A 24 -18.28 -9.27 -9.79
CA GLY A 24 -18.56 -10.38 -10.69
C GLY A 24 -18.75 -11.66 -9.89
N ASP A 25 -18.89 -12.80 -10.56
CA ASP A 25 -19.22 -14.08 -9.93
C ASP A 25 -18.24 -14.46 -8.82
N GLY A 26 -16.94 -14.17 -9.02
CA GLY A 26 -15.89 -14.57 -8.09
C GLY A 26 -15.85 -13.80 -6.76
N ASN A 27 -16.55 -12.66 -6.62
CA ASN A 27 -16.45 -11.83 -5.42
C ASN A 27 -17.78 -11.24 -4.93
N MET A 28 -18.89 -11.41 -5.64
CA MET A 28 -20.14 -10.74 -5.28
C MET A 28 -20.70 -11.20 -3.93
N HIS A 29 -20.63 -12.48 -3.59
CA HIS A 29 -21.12 -13.00 -2.31
C HIS A 29 -20.30 -12.47 -1.13
N PHE A 30 -18.98 -12.50 -1.25
CA PHE A 30 -18.07 -11.89 -0.28
C PHE A 30 -18.35 -10.40 -0.10
N ALA A 31 -18.47 -9.65 -1.20
CA ALA A 31 -18.73 -8.21 -1.15
C ALA A 31 -20.11 -7.90 -0.50
N GLY A 32 -21.13 -8.70 -0.82
CA GLY A 32 -22.45 -8.59 -0.20
C GLY A 32 -22.41 -8.82 1.31
N ALA A 33 -21.72 -9.88 1.76
CA ALA A 33 -21.54 -10.16 3.18
C ALA A 33 -20.76 -9.05 3.89
N LEU A 34 -19.70 -8.53 3.26
CA LEU A 34 -18.90 -7.44 3.82
C LEU A 34 -19.69 -6.12 3.92
N ALA A 35 -20.55 -5.82 2.92
CA ALA A 35 -21.45 -4.68 2.94
C ALA A 35 -22.51 -4.82 4.07
N HIS A 36 -23.04 -6.03 4.26
CA HIS A 36 -24.00 -6.33 5.33
C HIS A 36 -23.39 -6.09 6.73
N LEU A 37 -22.10 -6.31 6.88
CA LEU A 37 -21.34 -5.97 8.10
C LEU A 37 -21.03 -4.45 8.23
N GLY A 38 -21.61 -3.62 7.37
CA GLY A 38 -21.46 -2.18 7.42
C GLY A 38 -20.09 -1.67 6.88
N MET A 39 -19.46 -2.41 5.96
CA MET A 39 -18.31 -1.88 5.23
C MET A 39 -18.80 -0.92 4.15
N PRO A 40 -18.34 0.35 4.13
CA PRO A 40 -18.64 1.25 3.03
C PRO A 40 -17.97 0.78 1.73
N PHE A 41 -18.70 0.89 0.62
CA PHE A 41 -18.20 0.54 -0.71
C PHE A 41 -18.21 1.73 -1.67
N THR A 42 -17.21 1.77 -2.54
CA THR A 42 -17.26 2.54 -3.80
C THR A 42 -17.10 1.57 -4.96
N TYR A 43 -18.11 1.53 -5.82
CA TYR A 43 -18.10 0.68 -7.01
C TYR A 43 -17.46 1.42 -8.18
N ALA A 44 -16.50 0.77 -8.82
CA ALA A 44 -15.83 1.26 -10.01
C ALA A 44 -16.47 0.69 -11.28
N ARG A 45 -16.21 1.32 -12.40
CA ARG A 45 -16.58 0.80 -13.73
C ARG A 45 -15.44 0.09 -14.45
N HIS A 46 -14.27 0.04 -13.82
CA HIS A 46 -13.08 -0.64 -14.30
C HIS A 46 -12.24 -1.09 -13.10
N GLU A 47 -11.71 -2.29 -13.15
CA GLU A 47 -10.96 -2.91 -12.03
C GLU A 47 -9.73 -2.10 -11.66
N HIS A 48 -9.02 -1.58 -12.66
CA HIS A 48 -7.88 -0.69 -12.43
C HIS A 48 -8.26 0.54 -11.58
N CYS A 49 -9.46 1.09 -11.79
CA CYS A 49 -9.95 2.22 -11.00
C CYS A 49 -10.22 1.80 -9.54
N ALA A 50 -10.80 0.61 -9.31
CA ALA A 50 -11.02 0.11 -7.95
C ALA A 50 -9.68 -0.01 -7.20
N LEU A 51 -8.68 -0.61 -7.82
CA LEU A 51 -7.35 -0.72 -7.22
C LEU A 51 -6.70 0.64 -6.99
N SER A 52 -6.78 1.55 -7.96
CA SER A 52 -6.18 2.89 -7.86
C SER A 52 -6.81 3.73 -6.76
N MET A 53 -8.14 3.63 -6.57
CA MET A 53 -8.84 4.27 -5.45
C MET A 53 -8.39 3.70 -4.10
N ALA A 54 -8.23 2.38 -3.97
CA ALA A 54 -7.71 1.76 -2.77
C ALA A 54 -6.26 2.20 -2.47
N MET A 55 -5.42 2.33 -3.49
CA MET A 55 -4.06 2.87 -3.36
C MET A 55 -4.06 4.32 -2.84
N ALA A 56 -4.90 5.17 -3.43
CA ALA A 56 -5.03 6.57 -3.01
C ALA A 56 -5.54 6.66 -1.57
N TYR A 57 -6.56 5.87 -1.23
CA TYR A 57 -7.11 5.79 0.11
C TYR A 57 -6.04 5.39 1.15
N ALA A 58 -5.28 4.33 0.87
CA ALA A 58 -4.20 3.90 1.77
C ALA A 58 -3.15 5.00 1.99
N ARG A 59 -2.80 5.73 0.92
CA ARG A 59 -1.81 6.80 0.99
C ARG A 59 -2.27 8.01 1.80
N VAL A 60 -3.54 8.36 1.70
CA VAL A 60 -4.11 9.53 2.39
C VAL A 60 -4.45 9.23 3.84
N THR A 61 -4.95 8.03 4.12
CA THR A 61 -5.44 7.68 5.47
C THR A 61 -4.39 7.00 6.35
N GLY A 62 -3.32 6.45 5.75
CA GLY A 62 -2.35 5.60 6.45
C GLY A 62 -2.89 4.20 6.80
N ARG A 63 -4.13 3.87 6.42
CA ARG A 63 -4.74 2.55 6.61
C ARG A 63 -4.46 1.66 5.41
N PRO A 64 -4.45 0.32 5.56
CA PRO A 64 -4.35 -0.56 4.41
C PRO A 64 -5.51 -0.35 3.43
N GLY A 65 -5.22 -0.21 2.16
CA GLY A 65 -6.23 -0.18 1.12
C GLY A 65 -6.88 -1.54 0.96
N LEU A 66 -8.18 -1.56 0.66
CA LEU A 66 -8.91 -2.78 0.34
C LEU A 66 -9.62 -2.61 -1.00
N ALA A 67 -9.32 -3.50 -1.93
CA ALA A 67 -10.06 -3.61 -3.19
C ALA A 67 -10.52 -5.05 -3.42
N THR A 68 -11.56 -5.21 -4.24
CA THR A 68 -12.00 -6.53 -4.70
C THR A 68 -12.43 -6.47 -6.16
N VAL A 69 -12.01 -7.48 -6.91
CA VAL A 69 -12.37 -7.68 -8.32
C VAL A 69 -12.69 -9.15 -8.55
N THR A 70 -13.33 -9.46 -9.68
CA THR A 70 -13.61 -10.87 -10.02
C THR A 70 -12.34 -11.62 -10.42
N CYS A 71 -12.47 -12.93 -10.60
CA CYS A 71 -11.38 -13.81 -11.05
C CYS A 71 -10.97 -13.55 -12.51
N GLY A 72 -9.86 -14.13 -12.91
CA GLY A 72 -9.41 -14.17 -14.29
C GLY A 72 -9.22 -12.80 -14.91
N PRO A 73 -10.03 -12.41 -15.89
CA PRO A 73 -9.90 -11.13 -16.59
C PRO A 73 -10.01 -9.94 -15.64
N GLY A 74 -10.80 -10.02 -14.55
CA GLY A 74 -10.88 -8.96 -13.56
C GLY A 74 -9.55 -8.73 -12.85
N LEU A 75 -8.84 -9.80 -12.50
CA LEU A 75 -7.50 -9.67 -11.92
C LEU A 75 -6.50 -9.09 -12.92
N THR A 76 -6.47 -9.55 -14.17
CA THR A 76 -5.48 -9.08 -15.15
C THR A 76 -5.59 -7.59 -15.45
N GLN A 77 -6.79 -7.00 -15.32
CA GLN A 77 -7.01 -5.56 -15.49
C GLN A 77 -6.33 -4.69 -14.42
N VAL A 78 -5.93 -5.24 -13.28
CA VAL A 78 -5.28 -4.45 -12.22
C VAL A 78 -3.76 -4.51 -12.24
N MET A 79 -3.13 -5.25 -13.15
CA MET A 79 -1.68 -5.52 -13.13
C MET A 79 -0.83 -4.25 -13.17
N THR A 80 -1.17 -3.27 -14.00
CA THR A 80 -0.47 -1.99 -14.06
C THR A 80 -0.51 -1.25 -12.71
N GLY A 81 -1.70 -1.18 -12.10
CA GLY A 81 -1.88 -0.56 -10.78
C GLY A 81 -1.17 -1.34 -9.68
N LEU A 82 -1.19 -2.67 -9.74
CA LEU A 82 -0.54 -3.53 -8.76
C LEU A 82 0.99 -3.35 -8.79
N ALA A 83 1.60 -3.34 -9.97
CA ALA A 83 3.03 -3.05 -10.12
C ALA A 83 3.40 -1.65 -9.61
N ALA A 84 2.55 -0.65 -9.85
CA ALA A 84 2.73 0.70 -9.33
C ALA A 84 2.64 0.73 -7.79
N ALA A 85 1.68 0.01 -7.19
CA ALA A 85 1.53 -0.11 -5.74
C ALA A 85 2.76 -0.75 -5.08
N VAL A 86 3.31 -1.81 -5.68
CA VAL A 86 4.55 -2.46 -5.22
C VAL A 86 5.71 -1.47 -5.21
N ARG A 87 5.93 -0.76 -6.34
CA ARG A 87 7.00 0.24 -6.46
C ARG A 87 6.84 1.40 -5.48
N ALA A 88 5.60 1.81 -5.24
CA ALA A 88 5.28 2.88 -4.31
C ALA A 88 5.25 2.42 -2.84
N ARG A 89 5.37 1.11 -2.57
CA ARG A 89 5.24 0.50 -1.23
C ARG A 89 3.95 0.96 -0.53
N ILE A 90 2.82 0.71 -1.17
CA ILE A 90 1.50 1.06 -0.64
C ILE A 90 0.89 -0.19 0.00
N PRO A 91 0.62 -0.17 1.31
CA PRO A 91 -0.04 -1.30 1.97
C PRO A 91 -1.46 -1.47 1.40
N LEU A 92 -1.69 -2.60 0.75
CA LEU A 92 -2.91 -2.90 0.02
C LEU A 92 -3.22 -4.39 0.08
N VAL A 93 -4.47 -4.72 0.32
CA VAL A 93 -5.01 -6.08 0.12
C VAL A 93 -6.02 -6.04 -1.02
N LEU A 94 -5.84 -6.92 -1.99
CA LEU A 94 -6.76 -7.16 -3.08
C LEU A 94 -7.38 -8.55 -2.90
N PHE A 95 -8.69 -8.62 -2.64
CA PHE A 95 -9.41 -9.89 -2.62
C PHE A 95 -9.94 -10.20 -4.03
N VAL A 96 -9.62 -11.39 -4.53
CA VAL A 96 -10.09 -11.86 -5.84
C VAL A 96 -10.72 -13.24 -5.71
N GLY A 97 -11.74 -13.51 -6.49
CA GLY A 97 -12.22 -14.86 -6.68
C GLY A 97 -11.20 -15.71 -7.43
N GLU A 98 -11.34 -17.00 -7.34
CA GLU A 98 -10.70 -17.97 -8.22
C GLU A 98 -11.76 -18.89 -8.84
N SER A 99 -11.40 -19.56 -9.92
CA SER A 99 -12.21 -20.60 -10.56
C SER A 99 -12.63 -21.64 -9.53
N PRO A 100 -13.85 -22.22 -9.66
CA PRO A 100 -14.33 -23.21 -8.73
C PRO A 100 -13.50 -24.48 -8.79
N LEU A 101 -13.23 -25.06 -7.62
CA LEU A 101 -12.42 -26.30 -7.52
C LEU A 101 -13.15 -27.54 -8.06
N ARG A 102 -14.48 -27.51 -8.11
CA ARG A 102 -15.30 -28.66 -8.46
C ARG A 102 -15.65 -28.76 -9.96
N ASN A 103 -15.43 -27.68 -10.70
CA ASN A 103 -15.74 -27.65 -12.13
C ASN A 103 -14.47 -27.96 -12.94
N SER A 104 -14.61 -28.82 -13.95
CA SER A 104 -13.52 -29.14 -14.85
C SER A 104 -13.23 -28.02 -15.88
N TRP A 105 -14.10 -27.04 -15.98
CA TRP A 105 -13.96 -25.91 -16.90
C TRP A 105 -14.72 -24.69 -16.35
N TYR A 106 -14.09 -23.53 -16.44
CA TYR A 106 -14.71 -22.24 -16.14
C TYR A 106 -14.17 -21.17 -17.09
N ASN A 107 -15.07 -20.39 -17.68
CA ASN A 107 -14.74 -19.44 -18.76
C ASN A 107 -13.78 -18.31 -18.37
N GLN A 108 -13.62 -18.02 -17.08
CA GLN A 108 -12.68 -17.00 -16.57
C GLN A 108 -11.44 -17.63 -15.91
N GLU A 109 -11.24 -18.93 -16.10
CA GLU A 109 -10.11 -19.63 -15.48
C GLU A 109 -8.78 -19.19 -16.06
N ILE A 110 -7.88 -18.76 -15.19
CA ILE A 110 -6.47 -18.54 -15.46
C ILE A 110 -5.67 -18.89 -14.21
N ASP A 111 -4.40 -19.24 -14.36
CA ASP A 111 -3.49 -19.28 -13.23
C ASP A 111 -3.14 -17.84 -12.83
N GLN A 112 -3.72 -17.37 -11.72
CA GLN A 112 -3.62 -15.98 -11.26
C GLN A 112 -2.28 -15.66 -10.60
N ALA A 113 -1.65 -16.64 -9.95
CA ALA A 113 -0.45 -16.43 -9.15
C ALA A 113 0.73 -15.85 -9.95
N PRO A 114 1.06 -16.34 -11.17
CA PRO A 114 2.15 -15.81 -11.98
C PRO A 114 1.98 -14.32 -12.34
N PHE A 115 0.76 -13.87 -12.62
CA PHE A 115 0.49 -12.46 -12.94
C PHE A 115 0.79 -11.55 -11.75
N VAL A 116 0.37 -11.96 -10.56
CA VAL A 116 0.57 -11.20 -9.32
C VAL A 116 2.05 -11.15 -8.94
N THR A 117 2.73 -12.29 -8.98
CA THR A 117 4.15 -12.39 -8.62
C THR A 117 5.05 -11.66 -9.63
N ALA A 118 4.70 -11.64 -10.90
CA ALA A 118 5.39 -10.86 -11.93
C ALA A 118 5.33 -9.34 -11.65
N CYS A 119 4.27 -8.86 -11.00
CA CYS A 119 4.18 -7.48 -10.52
C CYS A 119 5.04 -7.21 -9.27
N GLY A 120 5.56 -8.25 -8.61
CA GLY A 120 6.28 -8.16 -7.35
C GLY A 120 5.38 -8.10 -6.11
N ALA A 121 4.08 -8.39 -6.25
CA ALA A 121 3.14 -8.55 -5.14
C ALA A 121 3.12 -9.99 -4.61
N GLU A 122 2.62 -10.18 -3.40
CA GLU A 122 2.43 -11.52 -2.83
C GLU A 122 1.06 -12.08 -3.24
N TYR A 123 1.01 -13.37 -3.52
CA TYR A 123 -0.22 -14.11 -3.77
C TYR A 123 -0.49 -15.14 -2.67
N VAL A 124 -1.63 -15.02 -2.00
CA VAL A 124 -2.07 -15.92 -0.93
C VAL A 124 -3.31 -16.66 -1.40
N ARG A 125 -3.17 -17.94 -1.71
CA ARG A 125 -4.28 -18.79 -2.10
C ARG A 125 -4.94 -19.41 -0.88
N ILE A 126 -6.24 -19.18 -0.69
CA ILE A 126 -7.02 -19.75 0.40
C ILE A 126 -7.81 -20.97 -0.11
N LEU A 127 -7.46 -22.16 0.40
CA LEU A 127 -8.09 -23.43 0.01
C LEU A 127 -8.70 -24.19 1.20
N HIS A 128 -8.41 -23.78 2.45
CA HIS A 128 -8.77 -24.53 3.65
C HIS A 128 -9.50 -23.64 4.65
N LYS A 129 -10.76 -23.99 4.97
CA LYS A 129 -11.59 -23.24 5.92
C LYS A 129 -10.91 -22.93 7.25
N PRO A 130 -10.28 -23.89 7.96
CA PRO A 130 -9.64 -23.60 9.26
C PRO A 130 -8.54 -22.55 9.22
N ARG A 131 -8.00 -22.24 8.06
CA ARG A 131 -6.89 -21.27 7.89
C ARG A 131 -7.33 -19.89 7.42
N ILE A 132 -8.59 -19.71 7.05
CA ILE A 132 -9.09 -18.47 6.41
C ILE A 132 -8.76 -17.25 7.26
N THR A 133 -9.20 -17.23 8.52
CA THR A 133 -9.06 -16.04 9.37
C THR A 133 -7.59 -15.70 9.62
N ARG A 134 -6.75 -16.72 9.84
CA ARG A 134 -5.32 -16.54 10.04
C ARG A 134 -4.60 -16.06 8.78
N GLN A 135 -4.91 -16.64 7.60
CA GLN A 135 -4.30 -16.21 6.34
C GLN A 135 -4.69 -14.78 5.98
N ILE A 136 -5.92 -14.36 6.28
CA ILE A 136 -6.36 -12.96 6.11
C ILE A 136 -5.60 -12.05 7.07
N GLN A 137 -5.53 -12.39 8.35
CA GLN A 137 -4.76 -11.63 9.34
C GLN A 137 -3.30 -11.47 8.92
N ASP A 138 -2.64 -12.57 8.53
CA ASP A 138 -1.25 -12.57 8.07
C ASP A 138 -1.05 -11.71 6.81
N ALA A 139 -1.99 -11.74 5.86
CA ALA A 139 -1.94 -10.93 4.65
C ALA A 139 -1.95 -9.43 4.97
N PHE A 140 -2.85 -9.00 5.86
CA PHE A 140 -2.91 -7.61 6.30
C PHE A 140 -1.70 -7.21 7.13
N ALA A 141 -1.21 -8.05 8.02
CA ALA A 141 0.00 -7.77 8.79
C ALA A 141 1.23 -7.61 7.87
N ARG A 142 1.40 -8.53 6.90
CA ARG A 142 2.52 -8.47 5.94
C ARG A 142 2.51 -7.19 5.11
N THR A 143 1.37 -6.84 4.52
CA THR A 143 1.31 -5.62 3.70
C THR A 143 1.58 -4.35 4.53
N GLN A 144 1.15 -4.31 5.80
CA GLN A 144 1.43 -3.19 6.69
C GLN A 144 2.91 -3.11 7.10
N MET A 145 3.55 -4.24 7.39
CA MET A 145 4.97 -4.27 7.76
C MET A 145 5.91 -3.98 6.58
N THR A 146 5.59 -4.49 5.39
CA THR A 146 6.49 -4.43 4.23
C THR A 146 6.16 -3.31 3.24
N GLY A 147 4.90 -2.86 3.23
CA GLY A 147 4.35 -2.02 2.17
C GLY A 147 4.14 -2.76 0.85
N VAL A 148 4.36 -4.08 0.80
CA VAL A 148 4.12 -4.87 -0.41
C VAL A 148 2.65 -5.27 -0.46
N PRO A 149 1.93 -5.02 -1.58
CA PRO A 149 0.57 -5.48 -1.76
C PRO A 149 0.44 -7.00 -1.66
N VAL A 150 -0.65 -7.46 -1.05
CA VAL A 150 -1.01 -8.87 -0.98
C VAL A 150 -2.32 -9.10 -1.73
N VAL A 151 -2.33 -10.05 -2.64
CA VAL A 151 -3.53 -10.52 -3.33
C VAL A 151 -3.99 -11.81 -2.69
N ILE A 152 -5.22 -11.84 -2.22
CA ILE A 152 -5.86 -13.03 -1.66
C ILE A 152 -6.76 -13.63 -2.73
N GLY A 153 -6.41 -14.83 -3.20
CA GLY A 153 -7.22 -15.61 -4.14
C GLY A 153 -8.02 -16.67 -3.40
N MET A 154 -9.32 -16.78 -3.71
CA MET A 154 -10.18 -17.81 -3.09
C MET A 154 -11.21 -18.33 -4.10
N PRO A 155 -11.29 -19.66 -4.33
CA PRO A 155 -12.29 -20.26 -5.19
C PRO A 155 -13.72 -19.91 -4.74
N PHE A 156 -14.58 -19.54 -5.70
CA PHE A 156 -15.89 -19.04 -5.31
C PHE A 156 -16.83 -20.17 -4.82
N ASP A 157 -16.68 -21.41 -5.27
CA ASP A 157 -17.40 -22.57 -4.70
C ASP A 157 -17.00 -22.85 -3.23
N LEU A 158 -15.75 -22.56 -2.86
CA LEU A 158 -15.32 -22.60 -1.47
C LEU A 158 -15.96 -21.45 -0.68
N GLN A 159 -16.05 -20.23 -1.26
CA GLN A 159 -16.72 -19.09 -0.64
C GLN A 159 -18.20 -19.43 -0.33
N GLU A 160 -18.90 -20.06 -1.27
CA GLU A 160 -20.32 -20.41 -1.16
C GLU A 160 -20.59 -21.64 -0.29
N SER A 161 -19.57 -22.41 0.05
CA SER A 161 -19.74 -23.61 0.86
C SER A 161 -20.24 -23.29 2.27
N ASP A 162 -20.99 -24.21 2.87
CA ASP A 162 -21.41 -24.08 4.26
C ASP A 162 -20.23 -24.13 5.21
N TRP A 163 -20.14 -23.19 6.15
CA TRP A 163 -19.05 -23.19 7.13
C TRP A 163 -19.05 -24.42 8.02
N GLY A 164 -20.24 -24.91 8.40
CA GLY A 164 -20.43 -26.00 9.34
C GLY A 164 -20.19 -25.56 10.78
N ASP A 165 -19.78 -26.51 11.61
CA ASP A 165 -19.56 -26.32 13.06
C ASP A 165 -18.10 -25.96 13.41
N LEU A 166 -17.31 -25.53 12.41
CA LEU A 166 -15.92 -25.16 12.64
C LEU A 166 -15.85 -23.91 13.52
N ALA A 167 -15.13 -24.01 14.63
CA ALA A 167 -14.80 -22.84 15.43
C ALA A 167 -13.86 -21.91 14.62
N TYR A 168 -14.08 -20.61 14.70
CA TYR A 168 -13.16 -19.62 14.15
C TYR A 168 -13.00 -18.45 15.11
N LYS A 169 -11.84 -17.83 15.07
CA LYS A 169 -11.51 -16.61 15.79
C LYS A 169 -11.08 -15.56 14.78
N VAL A 170 -11.61 -14.38 14.93
CA VAL A 170 -11.22 -13.23 14.14
C VAL A 170 -10.27 -12.37 14.96
N GLU A 171 -9.08 -12.13 14.43
CA GLU A 171 -8.02 -11.37 15.08
C GLU A 171 -7.55 -10.25 14.17
N LYS A 172 -7.03 -9.16 14.76
CA LYS A 172 -6.54 -8.01 14.02
C LYS A 172 -5.10 -8.22 13.56
N ALA A 173 -4.76 -7.72 12.38
CA ALA A 173 -3.38 -7.71 11.90
C ALA A 173 -2.43 -6.96 12.86
N GLY A 174 -2.92 -5.91 13.50
CA GLY A 174 -2.17 -5.15 14.48
C GLY A 174 -1.61 -6.00 15.64
N ASP A 175 -2.29 -7.11 15.99
CA ASP A 175 -1.83 -8.00 17.05
C ASP A 175 -0.54 -8.77 16.67
N LEU A 176 -0.24 -8.85 15.37
CA LEU A 176 0.96 -9.49 14.83
C LEU A 176 2.10 -8.51 14.53
N ILE A 177 1.81 -7.22 14.52
CA ILE A 177 2.80 -6.19 14.18
C ILE A 177 3.52 -5.78 15.47
N PRO A 178 4.85 -6.01 15.57
CA PRO A 178 5.60 -5.58 16.73
C PRO A 178 5.51 -4.06 16.91
N ALA A 179 5.31 -3.61 18.15
CA ALA A 179 5.41 -2.20 18.46
C ALA A 179 6.86 -1.74 18.25
N VAL A 180 7.09 -0.97 17.20
CA VAL A 180 8.41 -0.38 16.94
C VAL A 180 8.47 0.95 17.69
N GLY A 181 9.36 1.03 18.69
CA GLY A 181 9.65 2.27 19.38
C GLY A 181 10.28 3.32 18.44
N LYS A 182 10.22 4.58 18.82
CA LYS A 182 10.93 5.65 18.10
C LYS A 182 12.42 5.37 18.13
N MET A 183 13.03 5.29 16.95
CA MET A 183 14.48 5.22 16.83
C MET A 183 15.06 6.62 16.93
N PHE A 184 16.08 6.78 17.77
CA PHE A 184 16.85 8.01 17.89
C PHE A 184 18.24 7.80 17.31
N PRO A 185 18.81 8.81 16.62
CA PRO A 185 20.19 8.71 16.16
C PRO A 185 21.16 8.73 17.35
N ASP A 186 22.33 8.12 17.16
CA ASP A 186 23.43 8.22 18.09
C ASP A 186 23.89 9.69 18.24
N PRO A 187 24.01 10.24 19.48
CA PRO A 187 24.41 11.62 19.70
C PRO A 187 25.77 12.00 19.06
N ALA A 188 26.73 11.07 19.02
CA ALA A 188 28.02 11.30 18.40
C ALA A 188 27.89 11.50 16.88
N ASN A 189 27.03 10.69 16.25
CA ASN A 189 26.72 10.85 14.82
C ASN A 189 26.00 12.16 14.53
N VAL A 190 25.08 12.59 15.40
CA VAL A 190 24.40 13.89 15.27
C VAL A 190 25.43 15.03 15.33
N THR A 191 26.37 15.00 16.27
CA THR A 191 27.45 16.01 16.38
C THR A 191 28.30 16.05 15.12
N SER A 192 28.72 14.89 14.61
CA SER A 192 29.51 14.78 13.40
C SER A 192 28.81 15.35 12.16
N ILE A 193 27.51 15.00 12.00
CA ILE A 193 26.67 15.52 10.90
C ILE A 193 26.48 17.04 11.04
N ALA A 194 26.23 17.53 12.25
CA ALA A 194 26.08 18.96 12.50
C ALA A 194 27.34 19.76 12.09
N ALA A 195 28.53 19.23 12.40
CA ALA A 195 29.78 19.85 11.98
C ALA A 195 29.94 19.93 10.44
N ILE A 196 29.57 18.85 9.73
CA ILE A 196 29.59 18.82 8.26
C ILE A 196 28.62 19.85 7.68
N VAL A 197 27.40 19.89 8.23
CA VAL A 197 26.34 20.81 7.78
C VAL A 197 26.77 22.27 8.04
N ALA A 198 27.33 22.56 9.20
CA ALA A 198 27.81 23.91 9.54
C ALA A 198 28.97 24.39 8.63
N ALA A 199 29.79 23.48 8.13
CA ALA A 199 30.87 23.80 7.20
C ALA A 199 30.42 23.90 5.73
N ALA A 200 29.19 23.51 5.43
CA ALA A 200 28.69 23.48 4.06
C ALA A 200 28.42 24.90 3.51
N LYS A 201 28.94 25.19 2.32
CA LYS A 201 28.77 26.49 1.66
C LYS A 201 27.44 26.61 0.90
N LYS A 202 26.88 25.48 0.42
CA LYS A 202 25.66 25.40 -0.37
C LYS A 202 24.88 24.17 0.05
N PRO A 203 24.27 24.17 1.24
CA PRO A 203 23.54 23.01 1.73
C PRO A 203 22.22 22.83 0.98
N VAL A 204 21.83 21.57 0.75
CA VAL A 204 20.55 21.20 0.14
C VAL A 204 19.90 20.13 1.03
N ILE A 205 18.63 20.32 1.33
CA ILE A 205 17.82 19.35 2.05
C ILE A 205 16.81 18.71 1.06
N ILE A 206 16.88 17.39 0.90
CA ILE A 206 15.97 16.64 0.02
C ILE A 206 15.03 15.81 0.88
N GLY A 207 13.75 16.20 0.94
CA GLY A 207 12.71 15.45 1.64
C GLY A 207 12.10 14.34 0.77
N GLY A 208 12.05 13.14 1.32
CA GLY A 208 11.40 11.99 0.69
C GLY A 208 10.18 11.50 1.47
N ARG A 209 9.67 10.31 1.12
CA ARG A 209 8.53 9.67 1.81
C ARG A 209 8.77 9.49 3.32
N GLY A 210 10.00 9.18 3.71
CA GLY A 210 10.36 9.05 5.13
C GLY A 210 10.17 10.36 5.90
N ALA A 211 10.46 11.51 5.29
CA ALA A 211 10.24 12.81 5.91
C ALA A 211 8.74 13.11 6.09
N ILE A 212 7.88 12.67 5.14
CA ILE A 212 6.42 12.76 5.32
C ILE A 212 5.97 11.85 6.47
N ALA A 213 6.39 10.58 6.47
CA ALA A 213 5.99 9.61 7.48
C ALA A 213 6.42 9.99 8.91
N ALA A 214 7.53 10.72 9.03
CA ALA A 214 8.06 11.20 10.30
C ALA A 214 7.56 12.61 10.68
N ASP A 215 6.66 13.21 9.87
CA ASP A 215 6.23 14.62 10.01
C ASP A 215 7.43 15.59 10.17
N ALA A 216 8.50 15.33 9.43
CA ALA A 216 9.76 16.07 9.54
C ALA A 216 9.77 17.38 8.74
N GLY A 217 8.72 17.68 7.98
CA GLY A 217 8.62 18.89 7.14
C GLY A 217 8.94 20.18 7.91
N PRO A 218 8.26 20.49 9.02
CA PRO A 218 8.52 21.70 9.80
C PRO A 218 9.96 21.78 10.34
N SER A 219 10.53 20.63 10.74
CA SER A 219 11.92 20.60 11.24
C SER A 219 12.95 20.82 10.12
N CYS A 220 12.69 20.26 8.94
CA CYS A 220 13.53 20.51 7.76
C CYS A 220 13.50 21.98 7.32
N MET A 221 12.32 22.60 7.35
CA MET A 221 12.19 24.04 7.02
C MET A 221 12.95 24.92 8.03
N ARG A 222 12.78 24.67 9.33
CA ARG A 222 13.57 25.40 10.36
C ARG A 222 15.06 25.23 10.19
N LEU A 223 15.52 24.02 9.86
CA LEU A 223 16.95 23.78 9.61
C LEU A 223 17.41 24.55 8.36
N ALA A 224 16.61 24.54 7.30
CA ALA A 224 16.91 25.27 6.07
C ALA A 224 17.06 26.78 6.32
N ASP A 225 16.16 27.37 7.08
CA ASP A 225 16.21 28.77 7.46
C ASP A 225 17.50 29.10 8.27
N TYR A 226 17.88 28.18 9.17
CA TYR A 226 19.06 28.37 10.03
C TYR A 226 20.39 28.27 9.29
N ILE A 227 20.50 27.35 8.30
CA ILE A 227 21.77 27.10 7.58
C ILE A 227 21.80 27.70 6.16
N GLY A 228 20.73 28.36 5.73
CA GLY A 228 20.60 28.89 4.37
C GLY A 228 20.49 27.82 3.30
N ALA A 229 19.81 26.69 3.61
CA ALA A 229 19.67 25.57 2.68
C ALA A 229 18.51 25.75 1.70
N ILE A 230 18.67 25.22 0.50
CA ILE A 230 17.56 25.02 -0.43
C ILE A 230 16.82 23.72 -0.08
N LEU A 231 15.50 23.76 -0.21
CA LEU A 231 14.61 22.65 0.04
C LEU A 231 14.13 22.03 -1.27
N LEU A 232 14.33 20.74 -1.43
CA LEU A 232 13.87 19.94 -2.55
C LEU A 232 13.10 18.72 -2.04
N THR A 233 12.24 18.17 -2.89
CA THR A 233 11.53 16.92 -2.58
C THR A 233 11.77 15.86 -3.64
N THR A 234 11.69 14.59 -3.26
CA THR A 234 11.45 13.55 -4.25
C THR A 234 10.03 13.66 -4.79
N LEU A 235 9.76 13.14 -5.99
CA LEU A 235 8.41 13.19 -6.59
C LEU A 235 7.29 12.68 -5.66
N PRO A 236 7.46 11.56 -4.92
CA PRO A 236 6.45 11.09 -3.97
C PRO A 236 6.23 11.99 -2.75
N ALA A 237 7.12 12.95 -2.50
CA ALA A 237 7.00 13.90 -1.40
C ALA A 237 6.69 15.33 -1.87
N ARG A 238 6.28 15.49 -3.13
CA ARG A 238 5.90 16.79 -3.68
C ARG A 238 4.91 17.52 -2.76
N GLY A 239 5.20 18.77 -2.48
CA GLY A 239 4.38 19.60 -1.60
C GLY A 239 4.83 19.66 -0.14
N LEU A 240 5.77 18.80 0.29
CA LEU A 240 6.24 18.76 1.69
C LEU A 240 6.75 20.14 2.20
N PHE A 241 7.37 20.92 1.33
CA PHE A 241 7.95 22.23 1.65
C PHE A 241 7.25 23.40 0.94
N HIS A 242 5.99 23.24 0.51
CA HIS A 242 5.28 24.24 -0.28
C HIS A 242 5.13 25.60 0.40
N GLN A 243 5.22 25.67 1.73
CA GLN A 243 5.13 26.91 2.52
C GLN A 243 6.45 27.66 2.66
N SER A 244 7.59 27.03 2.27
CA SER A 244 8.90 27.66 2.39
C SER A 244 9.28 28.44 1.13
N ALA A 245 9.79 29.66 1.31
CA ALA A 245 10.35 30.46 0.24
C ALA A 245 11.64 29.84 -0.36
N HIS A 246 12.30 28.94 0.38
CA HIS A 246 13.50 28.22 -0.07
C HIS A 246 13.20 26.95 -0.86
N SER A 247 11.91 26.65 -1.12
CA SER A 247 11.50 25.43 -1.83
C SER A 247 11.62 25.58 -3.33
N LEU A 248 12.41 24.72 -3.97
CA LEU A 248 12.51 24.58 -5.43
C LEU A 248 11.71 23.36 -5.94
N ASN A 249 10.77 22.86 -5.15
CA ASN A 249 9.89 21.72 -5.46
C ASN A 249 10.63 20.39 -5.64
N VAL A 250 10.42 19.72 -6.78
CA VAL A 250 10.88 18.34 -7.03
C VAL A 250 12.26 18.33 -7.62
N VAL A 251 13.10 17.39 -7.17
CA VAL A 251 14.42 17.10 -7.74
C VAL A 251 14.33 15.94 -8.74
N GLY A 252 15.27 15.88 -9.68
CA GLY A 252 15.37 14.83 -10.70
C GLY A 252 14.68 15.20 -12.01
N GLY A 253 14.23 14.24 -12.79
CA GLY A 253 13.70 14.44 -14.14
C GLY A 253 12.46 15.33 -14.27
N PHE A 254 11.86 15.74 -13.15
CA PHE A 254 10.72 16.69 -13.07
C PHE A 254 11.12 18.00 -12.37
N ALA A 255 12.42 18.25 -12.23
CA ALA A 255 12.93 19.47 -11.59
C ALA A 255 12.68 20.69 -12.47
N SER A 256 12.51 21.86 -11.82
CA SER A 256 12.54 23.15 -12.52
C SER A 256 13.96 23.48 -13.00
N ASP A 257 14.08 24.33 -14.01
CA ASP A 257 15.40 24.79 -14.50
C ASP A 257 16.26 25.40 -13.38
N THR A 258 15.64 26.11 -12.45
CA THR A 258 16.32 26.67 -11.27
C THR A 258 16.86 25.57 -10.36
N ALA A 259 16.08 24.51 -10.10
CA ALA A 259 16.51 23.40 -9.29
C ALA A 259 17.64 22.60 -9.96
N VAL A 260 17.55 22.39 -11.27
CA VAL A 260 18.62 21.76 -12.09
C VAL A 260 19.89 22.58 -12.02
N SER A 261 19.82 23.86 -12.34
CA SER A 261 20.99 24.74 -12.32
C SER A 261 21.67 24.80 -10.97
N TYR A 262 20.90 24.89 -9.87
CA TYR A 262 21.44 24.92 -8.54
C TYR A 262 22.15 23.59 -8.16
N THR A 263 21.53 22.45 -8.43
CA THR A 263 22.06 21.14 -8.06
C THR A 263 23.27 20.76 -8.93
N HIS A 264 23.27 21.06 -10.22
CA HIS A 264 24.38 20.77 -11.12
C HIS A 264 25.60 21.68 -10.89
N LEU A 265 25.41 22.95 -10.53
CA LEU A 265 26.49 23.86 -10.20
C LEU A 265 27.12 23.59 -8.82
N THR A 266 26.47 22.78 -7.99
CA THR A 266 26.95 22.50 -6.63
C THR A 266 27.53 21.11 -6.44
N LEU A 267 27.24 20.17 -7.33
CA LEU A 267 27.86 18.84 -7.33
C LEU A 267 29.23 18.93 -8.08
N PRO A 268 30.30 18.38 -7.50
CA PRO A 268 31.56 18.30 -8.25
C PRO A 268 31.30 17.39 -9.45
N THR A 269 31.29 17.97 -10.65
CA THR A 269 31.41 17.20 -11.88
C THR A 269 32.75 16.49 -11.82
N LYS A 270 32.78 15.19 -11.62
CA LYS A 270 33.97 14.40 -11.92
C LYS A 270 34.20 14.55 -13.43
N ALA A 271 35.24 15.30 -13.75
CA ALA A 271 35.83 15.30 -15.08
C ALA A 271 36.38 13.89 -15.39
#